data_be05a16e36014f93b334f430e47fe954
#
_entry.id   be05a16e36014f93b334f430e47fe954
#
_cell.length_a   1.000
_cell.length_b   1.000
_cell.length_c   1.000
_cell.angle_alpha   90.00
_cell.angle_beta   90.00
_cell.angle_gamma   90.00
#
_symmetry.space_group_name_H-M   'P 1'
#
loop_
_entity.id
_entity.type
_entity.pdbx_description
1 polymer ?
#
loop_
_entity_poly.entity_id
_entity_poly.type
_entity_poly.pdbx_seq_one_letter_code
_entity_poly.pdbx_strand_id
1 'polypeptide(L)'
;MIESNYPEYEKIALEIADILDHKNQMYGGSFDKTVDEYGLSVICLRLEDKLNRLKSIILANRKDFGDEKLEDTLKDIAGYSILSLNYLDFKK
;
A
#
# COMPACT_ATOMS: atom_id res chain seq x y z
N MET A 1 -4.47 -12.64 21.97
CA MET A 1 -4.83 -12.24 20.59
C MET A 1 -6.21 -12.76 20.26
N ILE A 2 -7.04 -11.92 19.68
CA ILE A 2 -8.39 -12.30 19.29
C ILE A 2 -8.33 -13.06 17.96
N GLU A 3 -8.95 -14.24 17.92
CA GLU A 3 -9.03 -14.98 16.68
C GLU A 3 -9.94 -14.24 15.69
N SER A 4 -9.49 -14.14 14.45
CA SER A 4 -10.28 -13.54 13.41
C SER A 4 -11.36 -14.50 12.91
N ASN A 5 -12.55 -13.96 12.64
CA ASN A 5 -13.60 -14.69 11.96
C ASN A 5 -13.33 -14.77 10.45
N TYR A 6 -12.28 -14.08 9.98
CA TYR A 6 -11.91 -13.98 8.57
C TYR A 6 -10.43 -14.28 8.40
N PRO A 7 -10.01 -15.56 8.61
CA PRO A 7 -8.59 -15.90 8.60
C PRO A 7 -7.88 -15.55 7.28
N GLU A 8 -8.59 -15.59 6.16
CA GLU A 8 -8.02 -15.22 4.87
C GLU A 8 -7.68 -13.73 4.82
N TYR A 9 -8.54 -12.89 5.37
CA TYR A 9 -8.31 -11.44 5.41
C TYR A 9 -7.16 -11.10 6.32
N GLU A 10 -7.10 -11.77 7.48
CA GLU A 10 -6.00 -11.57 8.43
C GLU A 10 -4.66 -11.96 7.80
N LYS A 11 -4.62 -13.09 7.12
CA LYS A 11 -3.40 -13.55 6.45
C LYS A 11 -2.90 -12.52 5.44
N ILE A 12 -3.80 -12.00 4.61
CA ILE A 12 -3.44 -10.98 3.60
C ILE A 12 -2.94 -9.72 4.29
N ALA A 13 -3.62 -9.28 5.34
CA ALA A 13 -3.23 -8.09 6.08
C ALA A 13 -1.84 -8.24 6.69
N LEU A 14 -1.54 -9.42 7.25
CA LEU A 14 -0.22 -9.69 7.84
C LEU A 14 0.87 -9.73 6.77
N GLU A 15 0.59 -10.29 5.59
CA GLU A 15 1.54 -10.27 4.49
C GLU A 15 1.89 -8.84 4.08
N ILE A 16 0.88 -7.98 3.99
CA ILE A 16 1.11 -6.57 3.65
C ILE A 16 1.90 -5.88 4.74
N ALA A 17 1.57 -6.14 6.01
CA ALA A 17 2.31 -5.57 7.14
C ALA A 17 3.78 -5.98 7.11
N ASP A 18 4.07 -7.23 6.80
CA ASP A 18 5.46 -7.72 6.69
C ASP A 18 6.22 -7.01 5.57
N ILE A 19 5.58 -6.81 4.42
CA ILE A 19 6.18 -6.08 3.31
C ILE A 19 6.51 -4.66 3.73
N LEU A 20 5.58 -3.98 4.41
CA LEU A 20 5.78 -2.61 4.86
C LEU A 20 6.91 -2.52 5.88
N ASP A 21 6.95 -3.46 6.82
CA ASP A 21 7.99 -3.50 7.84
C ASP A 21 9.36 -3.66 7.21
N HIS A 22 9.48 -4.58 6.25
CA HIS A 22 10.74 -4.80 5.53
C HIS A 22 11.17 -3.54 4.77
N LYS A 23 10.26 -2.90 4.05
CA LYS A 23 10.58 -1.68 3.32
C LYS A 23 10.96 -0.54 4.26
N ASN A 24 10.30 -0.44 5.41
CA ASN A 24 10.62 0.58 6.39
C ASN A 24 12.03 0.43 6.94
N GLN A 25 12.47 -0.81 7.16
CA GLN A 25 13.85 -1.09 7.57
C GLN A 25 14.85 -0.64 6.52
N MET A 26 14.51 -0.82 5.23
CA MET A 26 15.40 -0.44 4.14
C MET A 26 15.42 1.07 3.86
N TYR A 27 14.27 1.72 3.96
CA TYR A 27 14.12 3.11 3.50
C TYR A 27 13.92 4.12 4.63
N GLY A 28 13.96 3.68 5.88
CA GLY A 28 13.98 4.57 7.04
C GLY A 28 12.76 5.48 7.18
N GLY A 29 11.58 4.96 6.91
CA GLY A 29 10.36 5.74 7.09
C GLY A 29 10.19 6.85 6.06
N SER A 30 10.63 6.63 4.83
CA SER A 30 10.60 7.65 3.79
C SER A 30 9.20 8.21 3.50
N PHE A 31 8.15 7.38 3.64
CA PHE A 31 6.78 7.85 3.42
C PHE A 31 6.43 8.97 4.41
N ASP A 32 6.68 8.73 5.71
CA ASP A 32 6.38 9.71 6.76
C ASP A 32 7.16 11.00 6.53
N LYS A 33 8.43 10.89 6.17
CA LYS A 33 9.28 12.06 5.89
C LYS A 33 8.74 12.87 4.73
N THR A 34 8.27 12.20 3.68
CA THR A 34 7.72 12.88 2.51
C THR A 34 6.42 13.60 2.86
N VAL A 35 5.56 12.97 3.65
CA VAL A 35 4.32 13.63 4.09
C VAL A 35 4.64 14.81 5.00
N ASP A 36 5.61 14.66 5.90
CA ASP A 36 6.04 15.78 6.77
C ASP A 36 6.49 16.98 5.94
N GLU A 37 7.20 16.74 4.85
CA GLU A 37 7.75 17.83 4.02
C GLU A 37 6.72 18.44 3.08
N TYR A 38 5.90 17.62 2.43
CA TYR A 38 5.02 18.08 1.35
C TYR A 38 3.53 18.08 1.71
N GLY A 39 3.16 17.55 2.88
CA GLY A 39 1.78 17.56 3.35
C GLY A 39 0.97 16.35 2.89
N LEU A 40 -0.30 16.35 3.27
CA LEU A 40 -1.19 15.21 3.05
C LEU A 40 -1.48 14.91 1.58
N SER A 41 -1.22 15.87 0.68
CA SER A 41 -1.41 15.63 -0.76
C SER A 41 -0.55 14.48 -1.27
N VAL A 42 0.55 14.15 -0.57
CA VAL A 42 1.39 13.00 -0.92
C VAL A 42 0.57 11.72 -0.94
N ILE A 43 -0.37 11.58 -0.02
CA ILE A 43 -1.26 10.41 0.06
C ILE A 43 -2.04 10.27 -1.25
N CYS A 44 -2.64 11.37 -1.71
CA CYS A 44 -3.38 11.37 -2.97
C CYS A 44 -2.49 10.99 -4.15
N LEU A 45 -1.29 11.56 -4.19
CA LEU A 45 -0.37 11.31 -5.31
C LEU A 45 0.04 9.84 -5.36
N ARG A 46 0.37 9.24 -4.23
CA ARG A 46 0.78 7.84 -4.17
C ARG A 46 -0.36 6.91 -4.58
N LEU A 47 -1.55 7.15 -4.06
CA LEU A 47 -2.71 6.32 -4.37
C LEU A 47 -3.13 6.49 -5.84
N GLU A 48 -3.07 7.71 -6.35
CA GLU A 48 -3.42 7.97 -7.75
C GLU A 48 -2.48 7.26 -8.70
N ASP A 49 -1.16 7.28 -8.44
CA ASP A 49 -0.20 6.55 -9.26
C ASP A 49 -0.56 5.06 -9.34
N LYS A 50 -0.89 4.46 -8.20
CA LYS A 50 -1.23 3.04 -8.16
C LYS A 50 -2.57 2.75 -8.79
N LEU A 51 -3.52 3.66 -8.64
CA LEU A 51 -4.83 3.51 -9.29
C LEU A 51 -4.70 3.60 -10.81
N ASN A 52 -3.87 4.51 -11.32
CA ASN A 52 -3.60 4.62 -12.74
C ASN A 52 -2.98 3.33 -13.29
N ARG A 53 -2.04 2.75 -12.53
CA ARG A 53 -1.44 1.47 -12.90
C ARG A 53 -2.50 0.37 -12.93
N LEU A 54 -3.37 0.34 -11.93
CA LEU A 54 -4.46 -0.65 -11.86
C LEU A 54 -5.38 -0.53 -13.08
N LYS A 55 -5.73 0.70 -13.45
CA LYS A 55 -6.54 0.96 -14.64
C LYS A 55 -5.85 0.45 -15.91
N SER A 56 -4.55 0.69 -16.04
CA SER A 56 -3.79 0.22 -17.19
C SER A 56 -3.83 -1.30 -17.32
N ILE A 57 -3.71 -1.99 -16.19
CA ILE A 57 -3.71 -3.45 -16.20
C ILE A 57 -5.10 -4.00 -16.55
N ILE A 58 -6.15 -3.50 -15.92
CA ILE A 58 -7.49 -4.06 -16.01
C ILE A 58 -8.23 -3.54 -17.23
N LEU A 59 -8.34 -2.20 -17.36
CA LEU A 59 -9.19 -1.58 -18.37
C LEU A 59 -8.58 -1.63 -19.77
N ALA A 60 -7.27 -1.61 -19.85
CA ALA A 60 -6.58 -1.73 -21.13
C ALA A 60 -6.32 -3.18 -21.54
N ASN A 61 -6.77 -4.13 -20.72
CA ASN A 61 -6.60 -5.55 -20.96
C ASN A 61 -5.15 -5.93 -21.29
N ARG A 62 -4.23 -5.45 -20.47
CA ARG A 62 -2.79 -5.63 -20.66
C ARG A 62 -2.36 -7.00 -20.16
N LYS A 63 -2.52 -8.00 -20.98
CA LYS A 63 -2.19 -9.40 -20.64
C LYS A 63 -0.71 -9.62 -20.38
N ASP A 64 0.13 -8.75 -20.91
CA ASP A 64 1.58 -8.83 -20.73
C ASP A 64 2.01 -8.51 -19.29
N PHE A 65 1.13 -7.93 -18.47
CA PHE A 65 1.42 -7.68 -17.07
C PHE A 65 1.22 -8.91 -16.19
N GLY A 66 0.31 -9.80 -16.57
CA GLY A 66 0.03 -11.01 -15.80
C GLY A 66 -0.64 -10.75 -14.46
N ASP A 67 -1.05 -11.84 -13.81
CA ASP A 67 -1.77 -11.78 -12.53
C ASP A 67 -0.91 -11.24 -11.40
N GLU A 68 0.39 -11.54 -11.42
CA GLU A 68 1.33 -11.09 -10.40
C GLU A 68 1.38 -9.56 -10.30
N LYS A 69 1.35 -8.88 -11.44
CA LYS A 69 1.37 -7.43 -11.46
C LYS A 69 0.09 -6.83 -10.90
N LEU A 70 -1.05 -7.46 -11.15
CA LEU A 70 -2.32 -7.02 -10.59
C LEU A 70 -2.30 -7.16 -9.06
N GLU A 71 -1.87 -8.31 -8.56
CA GLU A 71 -1.78 -8.54 -7.11
C GLU A 71 -0.84 -7.55 -6.45
N ASP A 72 0.33 -7.34 -7.03
CA ASP A 72 1.33 -6.41 -6.48
C ASP A 72 0.76 -5.00 -6.40
N THR A 73 0.04 -4.56 -7.43
CA THR A 73 -0.55 -3.22 -7.45
C THR A 73 -1.61 -3.08 -6.36
N LEU A 74 -2.45 -4.09 -6.16
CA LEU A 74 -3.46 -4.07 -5.10
C LEU A 74 -2.80 -4.06 -3.72
N LYS A 75 -1.74 -4.81 -3.52
CA LYS A 75 -0.98 -4.79 -2.26
C LYS A 75 -0.35 -3.44 -2.01
N ASP A 76 0.13 -2.77 -3.06
CA ASP A 76 0.69 -1.42 -2.94
C ASP A 76 -0.39 -0.41 -2.50
N ILE A 77 -1.58 -0.50 -3.07
CA ILE A 77 -2.70 0.37 -2.68
C ILE A 77 -3.04 0.16 -1.21
N ALA A 78 -3.17 -1.09 -0.79
CA ALA A 78 -3.44 -1.42 0.60
C ALA A 78 -2.30 -0.93 1.50
N GLY A 79 -1.05 -1.13 1.08
CA GLY A 79 0.12 -0.69 1.82
C GLY A 79 0.15 0.81 2.04
N TYR A 80 -0.09 1.60 1.00
CA TYR A 80 -0.14 3.06 1.14
C TYR A 80 -1.29 3.51 2.02
N SER A 81 -2.42 2.79 1.99
CA SER A 81 -3.54 3.08 2.88
C SER A 81 -3.15 2.85 4.34
N ILE A 82 -2.46 1.75 4.62
CA ILE A 82 -1.97 1.45 5.98
C ILE A 82 -0.95 2.50 6.42
N LEU A 83 0.00 2.85 5.55
CA LEU A 83 0.99 3.89 5.87
C LEU A 83 0.32 5.22 6.16
N SER A 84 -0.71 5.56 5.41
CA SER A 84 -1.44 6.81 5.60
C SER A 84 -2.19 6.82 6.92
N LEU A 85 -2.86 5.73 7.24
CA LEU A 85 -3.56 5.61 8.52
C LEU A 85 -2.58 5.67 9.68
N ASN A 86 -1.43 5.03 9.55
CA ASN A 86 -0.38 5.08 10.56
C ASN A 86 0.11 6.50 10.77
N TYR A 87 0.33 7.24 9.70
CA TYR A 87 0.75 8.64 9.80
C TYR A 87 -0.28 9.48 10.54
N LEU A 88 -1.55 9.36 10.16
CA LEU A 88 -2.63 10.15 10.78
C LEU A 88 -2.80 9.82 12.25
N ASP A 89 -2.65 8.56 12.63
CA ASP A 89 -2.90 8.11 14.00
C ASP A 89 -1.72 8.35 14.93
N PHE A 90 -0.49 8.25 14.43
CA PHE A 90 0.69 8.22 15.29
C PHE A 90 1.70 9.32 15.01
N LYS A 91 1.63 10.01 13.89
CA LYS A 91 2.66 10.98 13.50
C LYS A 91 2.20 12.43 13.45
N LYS A 92 0.89 12.67 13.31
CA LYS A 92 0.38 14.02 13.16
C LYS A 92 0.64 14.93 14.37
#